data_503e81fadff32e0d4f919d83d56543d1
#
_entry.id   503e81fadff32e0d4f919d83d56543d1
#
_cell.length_a   1.000
_cell.length_b   1.000
_cell.length_c   1.000
_cell.angle_alpha   90.00
_cell.angle_beta   90.00
_cell.angle_gamma   90.00
#
_symmetry.space_group_name_H-M   'P 1'
#
loop_
_entity.id
_entity.type
_entity.pdbx_description
1 polymer ?
#
loop_
_entity_poly.entity_id
_entity_poly.type
_entity_poly.pdbx_seq_one_letter_code
_entity_poly.pdbx_strand_id
1 'polypeptide(L)'
;MKYLLVVGDGMADRPIEALCGKTPLGYLNPQGFQTIAGGELGRLLSCPRQLPPGSDTAFLTLLGNDTPKIYTGRSPLEAAGMGVVLSGGEVCFRLNLVAIGDAGFEGGEMLSHNGGGIDGHDAYQLITDLMKADAFLRVSEKCGLKIYPTDTFRHAAVIPSDEAGFVLAPPHDIVGQDVRAHLPAGACAQTILALEKASFEVLNHHPINEKRRAEGKLPANAAWLWGAGTACTLDNFEEKYAVKGRVISAVPLVKGIARLGGLDAPDYPWATGLLDTDYEQKAQTALDSLDAGFDFVLVHLEAPDEMSHDGSLEKKLESMRRLNDRIVQPLLDGMNARGEAFRMLLMPDHYTLLSTRTHDGTPVPFALYDSRTPGTPRPFTEAACEDCPVLPDGDQLMRKFFAR
;
A
#
# COMPACT_ATOMS: atom_id res chain seq x y z
N MET A 1 13.13 14.02 22.73
CA MET A 1 12.74 12.60 22.55
C MET A 1 12.39 12.42 21.10
N LYS A 2 13.05 11.49 20.43
CA LYS A 2 12.77 11.15 19.03
C LYS A 2 12.07 9.79 18.95
N TYR A 3 11.28 9.59 17.88
CA TYR A 3 10.45 8.41 17.69
C TYR A 3 10.66 7.84 16.28
N LEU A 4 10.99 6.57 16.20
CA LEU A 4 11.17 5.83 14.94
C LEU A 4 10.19 4.66 14.88
N LEU A 5 9.35 4.62 13.87
CA LEU A 5 8.50 3.47 13.57
C LEU A 5 9.04 2.79 12.31
N VAL A 6 9.47 1.55 12.44
CA VAL A 6 9.92 0.74 11.31
C VAL A 6 8.88 -0.33 11.02
N VAL A 7 8.29 -0.27 9.85
CA VAL A 7 7.30 -1.23 9.36
C VAL A 7 7.92 -2.08 8.26
N GLY A 8 8.06 -3.38 8.54
CA GLY A 8 8.35 -4.38 7.52
C GLY A 8 7.04 -4.97 7.04
N ASP A 9 6.54 -4.44 5.91
CA ASP A 9 5.26 -4.81 5.32
C ASP A 9 5.17 -6.32 5.09
N GLY A 10 4.10 -6.95 5.56
CA GLY A 10 3.86 -8.37 5.37
C GLY A 10 4.93 -9.32 5.90
N MET A 11 5.86 -8.87 6.77
CA MET A 11 6.97 -9.73 7.21
C MET A 11 6.54 -10.88 8.14
N ALA A 12 5.37 -10.79 8.80
CA ALA A 12 4.83 -11.88 9.62
C ALA A 12 4.25 -12.99 8.75
N ASP A 13 4.40 -14.24 9.25
CA ASP A 13 3.95 -15.44 8.54
C ASP A 13 3.62 -16.57 9.53
N ARG A 14 3.15 -17.69 9.00
CA ARG A 14 2.95 -18.95 9.73
C ARG A 14 4.23 -19.79 9.71
N PRO A 15 4.34 -20.82 10.59
CA PRO A 15 5.44 -21.76 10.53
C PRO A 15 5.53 -22.45 9.17
N ILE A 16 6.75 -22.52 8.61
CA ILE A 16 7.05 -23.06 7.28
C ILE A 16 7.91 -24.31 7.43
N GLU A 17 7.54 -25.39 6.78
CA GLU A 17 8.27 -26.67 6.84
C GLU A 17 9.74 -26.53 6.40
N ALA A 18 9.99 -25.80 5.31
CA ALA A 18 11.35 -25.53 4.81
C ALA A 18 12.23 -24.75 5.80
N LEU A 19 11.63 -24.12 6.82
CA LEU A 19 12.33 -23.43 7.92
C LEU A 19 12.32 -24.26 9.22
N CYS A 20 12.17 -25.58 9.11
CA CYS A 20 12.08 -26.50 10.24
C CYS A 20 10.94 -26.13 11.21
N GLY A 21 9.80 -25.70 10.67
CA GLY A 21 8.62 -25.32 11.44
C GLY A 21 8.72 -23.94 12.12
N LYS A 22 9.67 -23.12 11.73
CA LYS A 22 9.77 -21.71 12.18
C LYS A 22 9.08 -20.77 11.21
N THR A 23 8.65 -19.62 11.72
CA THR A 23 8.26 -18.49 10.87
C THR A 23 9.51 -17.79 10.29
N PRO A 24 9.40 -16.98 9.25
CA PRO A 24 10.52 -16.17 8.74
C PRO A 24 11.18 -15.31 9.83
N LEU A 25 10.40 -14.62 10.68
CA LEU A 25 10.92 -13.88 11.84
C LEU A 25 11.67 -14.79 12.82
N GLY A 26 11.08 -15.94 13.16
CA GLY A 26 11.68 -16.92 14.08
C GLY A 26 12.93 -17.60 13.53
N TYR A 27 13.03 -17.74 12.21
CA TYR A 27 14.19 -18.32 11.54
C TYR A 27 15.37 -17.35 11.49
N LEU A 28 15.14 -16.09 11.10
CA LEU A 28 16.18 -15.07 11.00
C LEU A 28 16.62 -14.56 12.37
N ASN A 29 15.67 -14.15 13.19
CA ASN A 29 15.88 -13.62 14.55
C ASN A 29 17.14 -12.73 14.65
N PRO A 30 17.30 -11.66 13.84
CA PRO A 30 18.53 -10.90 13.73
C PRO A 30 18.76 -9.99 14.93
N GLN A 31 20.02 -9.58 15.16
CA GLN A 31 20.42 -8.89 16.38
C GLN A 31 19.73 -7.54 16.61
N GLY A 32 19.53 -6.73 15.56
CA GLY A 32 18.83 -5.45 15.69
C GLY A 32 17.39 -5.62 16.16
N PHE A 33 16.68 -6.63 15.61
CA PHE A 33 15.32 -6.97 16.05
C PHE A 33 15.31 -7.44 17.50
N GLN A 34 16.27 -8.29 17.91
CA GLN A 34 16.40 -8.72 19.30
C GLN A 34 16.66 -7.56 20.26
N THR A 35 17.47 -6.56 19.84
CA THR A 35 17.76 -5.37 20.64
C THR A 35 16.47 -4.58 20.89
N ILE A 36 15.65 -4.35 19.86
CA ILE A 36 14.36 -3.65 19.99
C ILE A 36 13.41 -4.48 20.86
N ALA A 37 13.36 -5.79 20.68
CA ALA A 37 12.55 -6.72 21.46
C ALA A 37 12.98 -6.82 22.94
N GLY A 38 14.15 -6.34 23.30
CA GLY A 38 14.56 -6.16 24.70
C GLY A 38 13.62 -5.25 25.48
N GLY A 39 12.96 -4.35 24.84
CA GLY A 39 11.90 -3.50 25.39
C GLY A 39 10.58 -4.26 25.61
N GLU A 40 9.46 -3.63 25.30
CA GLU A 40 8.13 -4.23 25.43
C GLU A 40 7.73 -5.00 24.18
N LEU A 41 7.17 -6.20 24.33
CA LEU A 41 6.50 -6.95 23.28
C LEU A 41 4.99 -6.87 23.44
N GLY A 42 4.27 -6.83 22.33
CA GLY A 42 2.82 -6.85 22.29
C GLY A 42 2.29 -7.30 20.95
N ARG A 43 0.98 -7.25 20.80
CA ARG A 43 0.28 -7.49 19.53
C ARG A 43 -0.69 -6.37 19.25
N LEU A 44 -0.88 -6.05 17.98
CA LEU A 44 -1.88 -5.07 17.52
C LEU A 44 -2.86 -5.74 16.57
N LEU A 45 -4.16 -5.51 16.77
CA LEU A 45 -5.18 -5.77 15.75
C LEU A 45 -5.11 -4.64 14.69
N SER A 46 -4.15 -4.73 13.79
CA SER A 46 -3.90 -3.73 12.74
C SER A 46 -4.98 -3.73 11.66
N CYS A 47 -5.51 -4.90 11.32
CA CYS A 47 -6.62 -5.05 10.38
C CYS A 47 -7.91 -5.33 11.15
N PRO A 48 -8.86 -4.37 11.24
CA PRO A 48 -10.14 -4.59 11.92
C PRO A 48 -10.92 -5.74 11.30
N ARG A 49 -11.52 -6.61 12.12
CA ARG A 49 -12.15 -7.86 11.68
C ARG A 49 -13.28 -7.70 10.68
N GLN A 50 -13.94 -6.54 10.64
CA GLN A 50 -15.05 -6.23 9.73
C GLN A 50 -14.61 -5.72 8.36
N LEU A 51 -13.30 -5.53 8.16
CA LEU A 51 -12.71 -5.07 6.91
C LEU A 51 -11.74 -6.13 6.35
N PRO A 52 -11.54 -6.17 5.03
CA PRO A 52 -10.50 -7.02 4.44
C PRO A 52 -9.12 -6.66 5.00
N PRO A 53 -8.26 -7.64 5.31
CA PRO A 53 -6.89 -7.36 5.70
C PRO A 53 -6.08 -6.81 4.50
N GLY A 54 -5.29 -5.76 4.76
CA GLY A 54 -4.42 -5.14 3.78
C GLY A 54 -3.78 -3.87 4.32
N SER A 55 -2.77 -3.36 3.61
CA SER A 55 -2.00 -2.19 4.05
C SER A 55 -2.86 -0.93 4.20
N ASP A 56 -3.97 -0.79 3.46
CA ASP A 56 -4.90 0.33 3.60
C ASP A 56 -5.55 0.36 5.00
N THR A 57 -6.16 -0.76 5.41
CA THR A 57 -6.79 -0.88 6.73
C THR A 57 -5.76 -0.91 7.85
N ALA A 58 -4.61 -1.54 7.62
CA ALA A 58 -3.53 -1.64 8.59
C ALA A 58 -2.88 -0.28 8.89
N PHE A 59 -2.50 0.51 7.87
CA PHE A 59 -1.88 1.83 8.07
C PHE A 59 -2.85 2.87 8.63
N LEU A 60 -4.13 2.85 8.23
CA LEU A 60 -5.15 3.68 8.86
C LEU A 60 -5.22 3.40 10.36
N THR A 61 -5.30 2.12 10.73
CA THR A 61 -5.34 1.69 12.13
C THR A 61 -4.04 2.04 12.86
N LEU A 62 -2.89 1.70 12.27
CA LEU A 62 -1.58 1.93 12.86
C LEU A 62 -1.34 3.41 13.17
N LEU A 63 -1.78 4.32 12.31
CA LEU A 63 -1.69 5.76 12.53
C LEU A 63 -2.81 6.30 13.46
N GLY A 64 -3.53 5.41 14.12
CA GLY A 64 -4.45 5.73 15.21
C GLY A 64 -5.84 6.17 14.80
N ASN A 65 -6.27 5.88 13.57
CA ASN A 65 -7.62 6.21 13.12
C ASN A 65 -8.63 5.13 13.52
N ASP A 66 -9.89 5.53 13.68
CA ASP A 66 -11.04 4.62 13.79
C ASP A 66 -11.39 4.06 12.39
N THR A 67 -10.55 3.13 11.92
CA THR A 67 -10.58 2.60 10.55
C THR A 67 -11.97 2.11 10.13
N PRO A 68 -12.71 1.34 10.93
CA PRO A 68 -14.05 0.90 10.56
C PRO A 68 -15.03 2.03 10.28
N LYS A 69 -14.84 3.17 10.92
CA LYS A 69 -15.72 4.32 10.78
C LYS A 69 -15.40 5.18 9.56
N ILE A 70 -14.11 5.28 9.21
CA ILE A 70 -13.64 6.23 8.19
C ILE A 70 -13.29 5.58 6.85
N TYR A 71 -13.12 4.25 6.82
CA TYR A 71 -12.73 3.56 5.59
C TYR A 71 -13.86 3.52 4.57
N THR A 72 -13.66 4.15 3.44
CA THR A 72 -14.62 4.22 2.34
C THR A 72 -14.18 3.45 1.10
N GLY A 73 -12.94 2.93 1.11
CA GLY A 73 -12.30 2.23 0.01
C GLY A 73 -10.84 2.62 -0.15
N ARG A 74 -10.10 1.84 -0.94
CA ARG A 74 -8.66 2.03 -1.14
C ARG A 74 -8.34 3.19 -2.10
N SER A 75 -9.19 3.41 -3.10
CA SER A 75 -8.90 4.37 -4.19
C SER A 75 -8.67 5.81 -3.73
N PRO A 76 -9.46 6.39 -2.81
CA PRO A 76 -9.20 7.75 -2.33
C PRO A 76 -7.88 7.89 -1.59
N LEU A 77 -7.44 6.82 -0.91
CA LEU A 77 -6.16 6.81 -0.20
C LEU A 77 -4.98 6.79 -1.18
N GLU A 78 -5.05 5.96 -2.23
CA GLU A 78 -4.05 5.95 -3.29
C GLU A 78 -4.02 7.26 -4.08
N ALA A 79 -5.19 7.83 -4.39
CA ALA A 79 -5.30 9.12 -5.06
C ALA A 79 -4.64 10.26 -4.25
N ALA A 80 -4.82 10.27 -2.93
CA ALA A 80 -4.13 11.21 -2.05
C ALA A 80 -2.60 11.06 -2.12
N GLY A 81 -2.11 9.81 -2.28
CA GLY A 81 -0.69 9.53 -2.52
C GLY A 81 -0.17 10.09 -3.84
N MET A 82 -1.05 10.29 -4.82
CA MET A 82 -0.76 10.94 -6.10
C MET A 82 -0.98 12.48 -6.05
N GLY A 83 -1.30 13.03 -4.87
CA GLY A 83 -1.60 14.46 -4.69
C GLY A 83 -3.04 14.84 -5.03
N VAL A 84 -3.94 13.88 -5.22
CA VAL A 84 -5.36 14.10 -5.53
C VAL A 84 -6.17 14.05 -4.24
N VAL A 85 -6.70 15.17 -3.81
CA VAL A 85 -7.57 15.28 -2.65
C VAL A 85 -9.01 15.39 -3.12
N LEU A 86 -9.86 14.46 -2.67
CA LEU A 86 -11.28 14.44 -3.00
C LEU A 86 -12.05 15.45 -2.17
N SER A 87 -13.03 16.08 -2.79
CA SER A 87 -14.05 16.87 -2.12
C SER A 87 -15.27 16.01 -1.75
N GLY A 88 -16.14 16.53 -0.88
CA GLY A 88 -17.46 15.91 -0.66
C GLY A 88 -18.26 15.88 -1.98
N GLY A 89 -18.99 14.79 -2.22
CA GLY A 89 -19.74 14.58 -3.47
C GLY A 89 -18.86 14.13 -4.65
N GLU A 90 -17.66 13.59 -4.37
CA GLU A 90 -16.79 12.96 -5.38
C GLU A 90 -16.53 11.50 -5.01
N VAL A 91 -16.49 10.64 -6.02
CA VAL A 91 -16.11 9.23 -5.92
C VAL A 91 -14.86 8.98 -6.74
N CYS A 92 -13.86 8.36 -6.11
CA CYS A 92 -12.63 7.94 -6.76
C CYS A 92 -12.68 6.46 -7.11
N PHE A 93 -12.12 6.12 -8.26
CA PHE A 93 -11.91 4.77 -8.75
C PHE A 93 -10.43 4.56 -9.06
N ARG A 94 -9.98 3.33 -8.93
CA ARG A 94 -8.80 2.87 -9.66
C ARG A 94 -9.19 2.68 -11.12
N LEU A 95 -8.34 3.11 -12.02
CA LEU A 95 -8.49 2.90 -13.45
C LEU A 95 -7.26 2.12 -13.93
N ASN A 96 -7.47 0.88 -14.37
CA ASN A 96 -6.42 0.07 -14.96
C ASN A 96 -6.53 0.08 -16.48
N LEU A 97 -5.39 0.20 -17.17
CA LEU A 97 -5.31 -0.23 -18.57
C LEU A 97 -5.23 -1.77 -18.57
N VAL A 98 -6.23 -2.42 -19.19
CA VAL A 98 -6.38 -3.87 -19.22
C VAL A 98 -6.30 -4.42 -20.64
N ALA A 99 -6.10 -5.73 -20.79
CA ALA A 99 -6.20 -6.42 -22.05
C ALA A 99 -7.50 -7.24 -22.11
N ILE A 100 -8.34 -6.95 -23.10
CA ILE A 100 -9.57 -7.70 -23.40
C ILE A 100 -9.43 -8.37 -24.77
N GLY A 101 -9.93 -9.60 -24.89
CA GLY A 101 -9.85 -10.40 -26.10
C GLY A 101 -10.62 -9.82 -27.28
N ASP A 102 -10.34 -10.34 -28.49
CA ASP A 102 -10.76 -9.76 -29.78
C ASP A 102 -12.26 -9.87 -30.08
N ALA A 103 -13.06 -10.57 -29.26
CA ALA A 103 -14.52 -10.70 -29.47
C ALA A 103 -15.30 -9.40 -29.10
N GLY A 104 -14.62 -8.28 -28.88
CA GLY A 104 -15.17 -6.99 -28.48
C GLY A 104 -15.30 -6.86 -26.98
N PHE A 105 -15.63 -5.65 -26.49
CA PHE A 105 -15.64 -5.37 -25.05
C PHE A 105 -16.53 -6.34 -24.26
N GLU A 106 -17.81 -6.49 -24.67
CA GLU A 106 -18.75 -7.37 -23.95
C GLU A 106 -18.63 -8.86 -24.29
N GLY A 107 -17.93 -9.21 -25.37
CA GLY A 107 -17.77 -10.61 -25.81
C GLY A 107 -16.39 -11.17 -25.51
N GLY A 108 -15.49 -10.34 -25.02
CA GLY A 108 -14.11 -10.71 -24.80
C GLY A 108 -13.84 -11.30 -23.42
N GLU A 109 -12.72 -11.97 -23.32
CA GLU A 109 -12.14 -12.49 -22.06
C GLU A 109 -11.18 -11.46 -21.48
N MET A 110 -11.12 -11.30 -20.17
CA MET A 110 -10.08 -10.51 -19.50
C MET A 110 -8.75 -11.25 -19.61
N LEU A 111 -7.91 -10.85 -20.56
CA LEU A 111 -6.61 -11.49 -20.81
C LEU A 111 -5.52 -11.03 -19.83
N SER A 112 -5.60 -9.78 -19.37
CA SER A 112 -4.63 -9.23 -18.42
C SER A 112 -5.19 -8.02 -17.69
N HIS A 113 -5.04 -8.00 -16.37
CA HIS A 113 -5.45 -6.91 -15.49
C HIS A 113 -4.51 -5.68 -15.56
N ASN A 114 -3.34 -5.81 -16.21
CA ASN A 114 -2.30 -4.79 -16.32
C ASN A 114 -1.87 -4.53 -17.78
N GLY A 115 -2.75 -4.78 -18.74
CA GLY A 115 -2.50 -4.54 -20.16
C GLY A 115 -1.28 -5.28 -20.72
N GLY A 116 -1.03 -6.51 -20.22
CA GLY A 116 0.16 -7.28 -20.59
C GLY A 116 1.46 -6.67 -20.08
N GLY A 117 1.43 -6.08 -18.88
CA GLY A 117 2.58 -5.44 -18.26
C GLY A 117 2.96 -4.11 -18.91
N ILE A 118 1.98 -3.32 -19.35
CA ILE A 118 2.28 -2.00 -19.94
C ILE A 118 2.72 -1.02 -18.86
N ASP A 119 3.77 -0.26 -19.14
CA ASP A 119 4.34 0.77 -18.27
C ASP A 119 5.06 1.87 -19.06
N GLY A 120 5.66 2.82 -18.34
CA GLY A 120 6.47 3.89 -18.87
C GLY A 120 5.73 4.77 -19.88
N HIS A 121 6.45 5.22 -20.90
CA HIS A 121 5.96 6.12 -21.91
C HIS A 121 4.69 5.60 -22.63
N ASP A 122 4.64 4.30 -22.95
CA ASP A 122 3.52 3.73 -23.70
C ASP A 122 2.22 3.76 -22.87
N ALA A 123 2.29 3.45 -21.56
CA ALA A 123 1.14 3.55 -20.66
C ALA A 123 0.64 4.99 -20.54
N TYR A 124 1.55 5.94 -20.31
CA TYR A 124 1.23 7.36 -20.20
C TYR A 124 0.64 7.91 -21.49
N GLN A 125 1.18 7.52 -22.66
CA GLN A 125 0.69 7.97 -23.96
C GLN A 125 -0.72 7.43 -24.24
N LEU A 126 -0.99 6.12 -23.97
CA LEU A 126 -2.33 5.54 -24.16
C LEU A 126 -3.40 6.27 -23.36
N ILE A 127 -3.16 6.52 -22.07
CA ILE A 127 -4.17 7.18 -21.23
C ILE A 127 -4.36 8.65 -21.61
N THR A 128 -3.27 9.35 -21.96
CA THR A 128 -3.37 10.77 -22.36
C THR A 128 -4.01 10.95 -23.74
N ASP A 129 -3.82 10.02 -24.65
CA ASP A 129 -4.49 10.05 -25.96
C ASP A 129 -5.97 9.64 -25.82
N LEU A 130 -6.29 8.69 -24.94
CA LEU A 130 -7.69 8.37 -24.59
C LEU A 130 -8.42 9.63 -24.08
N MET A 131 -7.80 10.38 -23.17
CA MET A 131 -8.38 11.60 -22.59
C MET A 131 -8.66 12.71 -23.63
N LYS A 132 -8.04 12.65 -24.80
CA LYS A 132 -8.22 13.63 -25.89
C LYS A 132 -9.13 13.12 -27.01
N ALA A 133 -9.47 11.83 -27.03
CA ALA A 133 -10.25 11.25 -28.11
C ALA A 133 -11.71 11.68 -28.04
N ASP A 134 -12.28 12.21 -29.13
CA ASP A 134 -13.65 12.72 -29.20
C ASP A 134 -14.70 11.71 -28.76
N ALA A 135 -14.51 10.42 -29.08
CA ALA A 135 -15.42 9.36 -28.69
C ALA A 135 -15.49 9.20 -27.16
N PHE A 136 -14.36 9.27 -26.48
CA PHE A 136 -14.26 9.18 -25.03
C PHE A 136 -14.68 10.49 -24.35
N LEU A 137 -14.28 11.65 -24.88
CA LEU A 137 -14.63 12.97 -24.36
C LEU A 137 -16.15 13.14 -24.24
N ARG A 138 -16.92 12.74 -25.27
CA ARG A 138 -18.39 12.82 -25.25
C ARG A 138 -19.03 12.12 -24.05
N VAL A 139 -18.44 11.06 -23.56
CA VAL A 139 -18.95 10.29 -22.39
C VAL A 139 -18.39 10.87 -21.10
N SER A 140 -17.10 11.15 -21.05
CA SER A 140 -16.41 11.63 -19.86
C SER A 140 -16.87 13.02 -19.40
N GLU A 141 -17.11 13.93 -20.32
CA GLU A 141 -17.63 15.28 -20.01
C GLU A 141 -19.05 15.24 -19.43
N LYS A 142 -19.91 14.33 -19.92
CA LYS A 142 -21.29 14.21 -19.40
C LYS A 142 -21.34 13.80 -17.94
N CYS A 143 -20.39 13.00 -17.47
CA CYS A 143 -20.32 12.58 -16.08
C CYS A 143 -19.30 13.36 -15.25
N GLY A 144 -18.62 14.34 -15.83
CA GLY A 144 -17.61 15.13 -15.13
C GLY A 144 -16.36 14.35 -14.74
N LEU A 145 -16.02 13.29 -15.49
CA LEU A 145 -14.86 12.45 -15.22
C LEU A 145 -13.56 13.26 -15.28
N LYS A 146 -12.75 13.10 -14.23
CA LYS A 146 -11.37 13.57 -14.19
C LYS A 146 -10.46 12.35 -14.09
N ILE A 147 -9.47 12.23 -14.97
CA ILE A 147 -8.44 11.17 -14.91
C ILE A 147 -7.12 11.80 -14.49
N TYR A 148 -6.43 11.13 -13.57
CA TYR A 148 -5.09 11.48 -13.10
C TYR A 148 -4.12 10.41 -13.62
N PRO A 149 -3.44 10.69 -14.75
CA PRO A 149 -2.57 9.73 -15.41
C PRO A 149 -1.28 9.46 -14.63
N THR A 150 -0.78 8.25 -14.75
CA THR A 150 0.57 7.86 -14.32
C THR A 150 1.32 7.23 -15.49
N ASP A 151 2.57 6.91 -15.30
CA ASP A 151 3.41 6.17 -16.24
C ASP A 151 3.32 4.64 -16.08
N THR A 152 2.30 4.16 -15.35
CA THR A 152 2.03 2.73 -15.19
C THR A 152 0.65 2.38 -15.76
N PHE A 153 0.27 1.12 -15.71
CA PHE A 153 -1.09 0.68 -16.07
C PHE A 153 -2.18 1.16 -15.09
N ARG A 154 -1.81 1.71 -13.91
CA ARG A 154 -2.73 2.16 -12.86
C ARG A 154 -2.85 3.67 -12.86
N HIS A 155 -4.08 4.16 -12.94
CA HIS A 155 -4.41 5.59 -12.86
C HIS A 155 -5.50 5.78 -11.82
N ALA A 156 -5.75 7.03 -11.41
CA ALA A 156 -6.93 7.38 -10.62
C ALA A 156 -7.97 8.08 -11.52
N ALA A 157 -9.24 7.82 -11.24
CA ALA A 157 -10.36 8.46 -11.92
C ALA A 157 -11.35 8.97 -10.87
N VAL A 158 -11.90 10.17 -11.08
CA VAL A 158 -12.84 10.81 -10.13
C VAL A 158 -14.06 11.28 -10.90
N ILE A 159 -15.25 10.98 -10.39
CA ILE A 159 -16.53 11.53 -10.88
C ILE A 159 -17.27 12.22 -9.74
N PRO A 160 -18.04 13.30 -10.03
CA PRO A 160 -19.03 13.82 -9.09
C PRO A 160 -20.13 12.78 -8.89
N SER A 161 -20.37 12.35 -7.68
CA SER A 161 -21.48 11.46 -7.32
C SER A 161 -21.70 11.41 -5.81
N ASP A 162 -22.96 11.46 -5.41
CA ASP A 162 -23.39 11.17 -4.03
C ASP A 162 -23.95 9.74 -3.90
N GLU A 163 -23.84 8.91 -4.95
CA GLU A 163 -24.33 7.56 -4.93
C GLU A 163 -23.40 6.62 -4.17
N ALA A 164 -23.96 5.57 -3.58
CA ALA A 164 -23.25 4.48 -2.91
C ALA A 164 -23.70 3.13 -3.46
N GLY A 165 -22.95 2.08 -3.15
CA GLY A 165 -23.31 0.73 -3.60
C GLY A 165 -22.81 0.41 -5.00
N PHE A 166 -21.61 0.85 -5.33
CA PHE A 166 -20.88 0.44 -6.53
C PHE A 166 -20.54 -1.05 -6.47
N VAL A 167 -20.85 -1.79 -7.52
CA VAL A 167 -20.50 -3.20 -7.68
C VAL A 167 -19.59 -3.32 -8.89
N LEU A 168 -18.29 -3.39 -8.65
CA LEU A 168 -17.24 -3.34 -9.67
C LEU A 168 -16.23 -4.47 -9.41
N ALA A 169 -15.99 -5.29 -10.42
CA ALA A 169 -15.06 -6.39 -10.30
C ALA A 169 -13.59 -5.91 -10.37
N PRO A 170 -12.74 -6.31 -9.43
CA PRO A 170 -11.30 -6.11 -9.57
C PRO A 170 -10.78 -6.90 -10.79
N PRO A 171 -10.05 -6.27 -11.73
CA PRO A 171 -9.68 -6.93 -12.98
C PRO A 171 -8.71 -8.11 -12.78
N HIS A 172 -7.98 -8.16 -11.67
CA HIS A 172 -7.09 -9.29 -11.36
C HIS A 172 -7.83 -10.54 -10.88
N ASP A 173 -9.07 -10.40 -10.37
CA ASP A 173 -9.90 -11.52 -9.92
C ASP A 173 -10.61 -12.22 -11.08
N ILE A 174 -10.67 -11.57 -12.24
CA ILE A 174 -11.45 -12.03 -13.40
C ILE A 174 -10.60 -12.37 -14.64
N VAL A 175 -9.27 -12.47 -14.46
CA VAL A 175 -8.39 -12.91 -15.56
C VAL A 175 -8.77 -14.32 -16.00
N GLY A 176 -8.92 -14.54 -17.31
CA GLY A 176 -9.39 -15.78 -17.90
C GLY A 176 -10.92 -15.94 -17.94
N GLN A 177 -11.68 -14.91 -17.55
CA GLN A 177 -13.16 -14.96 -17.49
C GLN A 177 -13.80 -14.03 -18.53
N ASP A 178 -15.03 -14.36 -18.91
CA ASP A 178 -15.86 -13.54 -19.81
C ASP A 178 -16.24 -12.22 -19.13
N VAL A 179 -15.91 -11.10 -19.75
CA VAL A 179 -16.17 -9.75 -19.25
C VAL A 179 -17.67 -9.51 -18.96
N ARG A 180 -18.58 -10.13 -19.73
CA ARG A 180 -20.04 -9.98 -19.53
C ARG A 180 -20.53 -10.37 -18.15
N ALA A 181 -19.87 -11.32 -17.52
CA ALA A 181 -20.25 -11.78 -16.19
C ALA A 181 -19.87 -10.76 -15.08
N HIS A 182 -19.07 -9.76 -15.42
CA HIS A 182 -18.43 -8.85 -14.48
C HIS A 182 -18.64 -7.38 -14.81
N LEU A 183 -19.62 -7.06 -15.65
CA LEU A 183 -19.96 -5.68 -16.00
C LEU A 183 -20.36 -4.88 -14.75
N PRO A 184 -20.14 -3.56 -14.74
CA PRO A 184 -20.54 -2.69 -13.65
C PRO A 184 -22.01 -2.85 -13.27
N ALA A 185 -22.30 -2.92 -11.97
CA ALA A 185 -23.65 -2.95 -11.43
C ALA A 185 -23.79 -1.98 -10.23
N GLY A 186 -25.03 -1.73 -9.80
CA GLY A 186 -25.28 -0.76 -8.71
C GLY A 186 -25.15 0.69 -9.16
N ALA A 187 -24.62 1.53 -8.26
CA ALA A 187 -24.47 2.97 -8.48
C ALA A 187 -23.64 3.28 -9.73
N CYS A 188 -24.04 4.27 -10.50
CA CYS A 188 -23.39 4.75 -11.73
C CYS A 188 -23.06 3.66 -12.77
N ALA A 189 -23.66 2.46 -12.70
CA ALA A 189 -23.32 1.31 -13.55
C ALA A 189 -23.31 1.63 -15.03
N GLN A 190 -24.35 2.31 -15.53
CA GLN A 190 -24.46 2.68 -16.94
C GLN A 190 -23.39 3.70 -17.37
N THR A 191 -23.05 4.63 -16.50
CA THR A 191 -22.01 5.62 -16.74
C THR A 191 -20.65 4.95 -16.84
N ILE A 192 -20.32 4.08 -15.88
CA ILE A 192 -19.04 3.37 -15.84
C ILE A 192 -18.92 2.45 -17.08
N LEU A 193 -19.96 1.68 -17.38
CA LEU A 193 -19.98 0.83 -18.57
C LEU A 193 -19.79 1.61 -19.88
N ALA A 194 -20.43 2.78 -19.97
CA ALA A 194 -20.25 3.64 -21.14
C ALA A 194 -18.82 4.16 -21.30
N LEU A 195 -18.16 4.52 -20.18
CA LEU A 195 -16.76 4.94 -20.18
C LEU A 195 -15.81 3.80 -20.58
N GLU A 196 -16.03 2.61 -20.04
CA GLU A 196 -15.21 1.43 -20.35
C GLU A 196 -15.35 1.02 -21.82
N LYS A 197 -16.57 1.00 -22.37
CA LYS A 197 -16.81 0.74 -23.79
C LYS A 197 -16.19 1.79 -24.70
N ALA A 198 -16.37 3.07 -24.39
CA ALA A 198 -15.77 4.15 -25.17
C ALA A 198 -14.23 4.08 -25.14
N SER A 199 -13.65 3.67 -24.01
CA SER A 199 -12.20 3.46 -23.92
C SER A 199 -11.73 2.33 -24.82
N PHE A 200 -12.47 1.22 -24.86
CA PHE A 200 -12.14 0.10 -25.75
C PHE A 200 -12.23 0.49 -27.22
N GLU A 201 -13.27 1.24 -27.65
CA GLU A 201 -13.38 1.74 -29.01
C GLU A 201 -12.17 2.56 -29.45
N VAL A 202 -11.62 3.38 -28.55
CA VAL A 202 -10.45 4.21 -28.84
C VAL A 202 -9.15 3.41 -28.78
N LEU A 203 -8.94 2.69 -27.68
CA LEU A 203 -7.66 2.05 -27.41
C LEU A 203 -7.42 0.78 -28.21
N ASN A 204 -8.48 0.06 -28.61
CA ASN A 204 -8.32 -1.20 -29.33
C ASN A 204 -7.58 -1.05 -30.67
N HIS A 205 -7.76 0.08 -31.33
CA HIS A 205 -7.10 0.39 -32.61
C HIS A 205 -5.98 1.44 -32.47
N HIS A 206 -5.52 1.71 -31.25
CA HIS A 206 -4.46 2.67 -31.04
C HIS A 206 -3.12 2.15 -31.59
N PRO A 207 -2.29 3.00 -32.25
CA PRO A 207 -1.02 2.57 -32.87
C PRO A 207 -0.07 1.81 -31.93
N ILE A 208 0.00 2.19 -30.66
CA ILE A 208 0.79 1.46 -29.66
C ILE A 208 0.28 0.02 -29.52
N ASN A 209 -1.05 -0.20 -29.48
CA ASN A 209 -1.62 -1.53 -29.33
C ASN A 209 -1.50 -2.36 -30.61
N GLU A 210 -1.57 -1.75 -31.79
CA GLU A 210 -1.28 -2.42 -33.05
C GLU A 210 0.19 -2.91 -33.09
N LYS A 211 1.14 -2.06 -32.69
CA LYS A 211 2.55 -2.44 -32.56
C LYS A 211 2.74 -3.55 -31.55
N ARG A 212 2.11 -3.49 -30.37
CA ARG A 212 2.18 -4.54 -29.34
C ARG A 212 1.70 -5.90 -29.88
N ARG A 213 0.57 -5.93 -30.59
CA ARG A 213 0.07 -7.15 -31.24
C ARG A 213 1.04 -7.69 -32.27
N ALA A 214 1.62 -6.83 -33.10
CA ALA A 214 2.62 -7.23 -34.10
C ALA A 214 3.89 -7.82 -33.44
N GLU A 215 4.21 -7.42 -32.22
CA GLU A 215 5.30 -7.95 -31.40
C GLU A 215 4.89 -9.20 -30.59
N GLY A 216 3.67 -9.71 -30.73
CA GLY A 216 3.16 -10.84 -29.97
C GLY A 216 2.85 -10.51 -28.48
N LYS A 217 2.73 -9.24 -28.13
CA LYS A 217 2.35 -8.76 -26.79
C LYS A 217 0.86 -8.53 -26.71
N LEU A 218 0.29 -8.67 -25.52
CA LEU A 218 -1.10 -8.29 -25.24
C LEU A 218 -1.28 -6.78 -25.41
N PRO A 219 -2.41 -6.32 -26.03
CA PRO A 219 -2.74 -4.90 -26.07
C PRO A 219 -3.20 -4.40 -24.71
N ALA A 220 -3.01 -3.13 -24.42
CA ALA A 220 -3.67 -2.43 -23.31
C ALA A 220 -4.88 -1.67 -23.87
N ASN A 221 -5.95 -2.40 -24.22
CA ASN A 221 -6.99 -1.95 -25.12
C ASN A 221 -8.29 -1.47 -24.47
N ALA A 222 -8.35 -1.45 -23.13
CA ALA A 222 -9.49 -0.86 -22.41
C ALA A 222 -9.03 -0.21 -21.11
N ALA A 223 -9.79 0.80 -20.65
CA ALA A 223 -9.71 1.34 -19.31
C ALA A 223 -10.80 0.68 -18.45
N TRP A 224 -10.42 0.09 -17.33
CA TRP A 224 -11.29 -0.64 -16.40
C TRP A 224 -11.38 0.08 -15.07
N LEU A 225 -12.59 0.51 -14.66
CA LEU A 225 -12.81 1.25 -13.42
C LEU A 225 -13.25 0.29 -12.30
N TRP A 226 -12.61 0.39 -11.14
CA TRP A 226 -12.90 -0.49 -10.00
C TRP A 226 -12.47 0.14 -8.67
N GLY A 227 -12.85 -0.51 -7.57
CA GLY A 227 -12.40 -0.12 -6.23
C GLY A 227 -12.90 1.27 -5.81
N ALA A 228 -14.18 1.57 -6.07
CA ALA A 228 -14.81 2.84 -5.74
C ALA A 228 -14.64 3.21 -4.26
N GLY A 229 -14.41 4.50 -3.98
CA GLY A 229 -14.37 5.05 -2.63
C GLY A 229 -14.62 6.55 -2.63
N THR A 230 -15.17 7.07 -1.54
CA THR A 230 -15.44 8.50 -1.34
C THR A 230 -14.34 9.16 -0.50
N ALA A 231 -14.35 10.48 -0.41
CA ALA A 231 -13.44 11.21 0.46
C ALA A 231 -13.49 10.64 1.89
N CYS A 232 -12.33 10.37 2.46
CA CYS A 232 -12.19 10.02 3.87
C CYS A 232 -11.47 11.15 4.61
N THR A 233 -11.93 11.43 5.82
CA THR A 233 -11.32 12.44 6.68
C THR A 233 -10.58 11.74 7.81
N LEU A 234 -9.28 11.99 7.90
CA LEU A 234 -8.43 11.49 8.97
C LEU A 234 -8.20 12.57 10.02
N ASP A 235 -8.00 12.14 11.27
CA ASP A 235 -7.52 13.05 12.31
C ASP A 235 -6.13 13.59 11.95
N ASN A 236 -5.89 14.87 12.23
CA ASN A 236 -4.56 15.42 12.07
C ASN A 236 -3.61 14.81 13.12
N PHE A 237 -2.55 14.18 12.66
CA PHE A 237 -1.62 13.40 13.49
C PHE A 237 -0.86 14.29 14.49
N GLU A 238 -0.38 15.45 14.04
CA GLU A 238 0.34 16.38 14.90
C GLU A 238 -0.56 16.96 16.00
N GLU A 239 -1.81 17.32 15.66
CA GLU A 239 -2.79 17.78 16.66
C GLU A 239 -3.12 16.69 17.68
N LYS A 240 -3.22 15.43 17.22
CA LYS A 240 -3.62 14.29 18.04
C LYS A 240 -2.53 13.84 19.02
N TYR A 241 -1.27 13.81 18.58
CA TYR A 241 -0.15 13.23 19.34
C TYR A 241 0.90 14.25 19.76
N ALA A 242 0.80 15.50 19.35
CA ALA A 242 1.75 16.58 19.62
C ALA A 242 3.18 16.25 19.16
N VAL A 243 3.30 15.58 17.99
CA VAL A 243 4.58 15.22 17.36
C VAL A 243 4.53 15.54 15.88
N LYS A 244 5.54 16.22 15.36
CA LYS A 244 5.71 16.50 13.94
C LYS A 244 6.32 15.27 13.26
N GLY A 245 5.62 14.69 12.27
CA GLY A 245 6.03 13.43 11.70
C GLY A 245 6.30 13.46 10.20
N ARG A 246 7.20 12.54 9.76
CA ARG A 246 7.50 12.27 8.35
C ARG A 246 7.38 10.77 8.06
N VAL A 247 6.92 10.44 6.85
CA VAL A 247 6.82 9.07 6.36
C VAL A 247 7.75 8.87 5.17
N ILE A 248 8.56 7.83 5.22
CA ILE A 248 9.47 7.40 4.16
C ILE A 248 8.91 6.09 3.58
N SER A 249 8.28 6.17 2.42
CA SER A 249 7.66 5.05 1.74
C SER A 249 7.75 5.21 0.23
N ALA A 250 7.87 4.10 -0.51
CA ALA A 250 7.70 4.05 -1.95
C ALA A 250 6.23 4.03 -2.36
N VAL A 251 5.35 3.54 -1.47
CA VAL A 251 3.97 3.13 -1.76
C VAL A 251 3.03 4.34 -1.76
N PRO A 252 2.35 4.63 -2.89
CA PRO A 252 1.40 5.74 -2.95
C PRO A 252 0.31 5.67 -1.88
N LEU A 253 -0.20 4.47 -1.58
CA LEU A 253 -1.20 4.24 -0.54
C LEU A 253 -0.75 4.75 0.84
N VAL A 254 0.44 4.35 1.29
CA VAL A 254 1.00 4.73 2.59
C VAL A 254 1.26 6.24 2.65
N LYS A 255 1.79 6.81 1.56
CA LYS A 255 1.98 8.27 1.42
C LYS A 255 0.66 9.02 1.45
N GLY A 256 -0.38 8.47 0.81
CA GLY A 256 -1.72 9.06 0.79
C GLY A 256 -2.35 9.12 2.19
N ILE A 257 -2.31 8.02 2.93
CA ILE A 257 -2.79 7.98 4.31
C ILE A 257 -2.01 9.00 5.19
N ALA A 258 -0.69 9.04 5.02
CA ALA A 258 0.16 9.99 5.74
C ALA A 258 -0.24 11.46 5.45
N ARG A 259 -0.36 11.82 4.16
CA ARG A 259 -0.73 13.18 3.72
C ARG A 259 -2.12 13.57 4.21
N LEU A 260 -3.10 12.68 4.12
CA LEU A 260 -4.46 12.92 4.63
C LEU A 260 -4.47 13.12 6.15
N GLY A 261 -3.60 12.44 6.89
CA GLY A 261 -3.39 12.60 8.32
C GLY A 261 -2.48 13.78 8.72
N GLY A 262 -2.04 14.62 7.77
CA GLY A 262 -1.19 15.79 8.05
C GLY A 262 0.29 15.47 8.28
N LEU A 263 0.73 14.23 8.00
CA LEU A 263 2.15 13.86 8.04
C LEU A 263 2.86 14.27 6.74
N ASP A 264 4.12 14.64 6.85
CA ASP A 264 4.97 14.91 5.69
C ASP A 264 5.37 13.59 5.01
N ALA A 265 5.08 13.46 3.73
CA ALA A 265 5.35 12.23 2.98
C ALA A 265 5.79 12.57 1.53
N PRO A 266 7.05 13.02 1.37
CA PRO A 266 7.59 13.37 0.05
C PRO A 266 7.80 12.13 -0.83
N ASP A 267 7.92 12.37 -2.13
CA ASP A 267 8.30 11.34 -3.09
C ASP A 267 9.82 11.18 -3.12
N TYR A 268 10.26 9.94 -3.10
CA TYR A 268 11.67 9.58 -3.14
C TYR A 268 11.98 8.74 -4.38
N PRO A 269 12.66 9.28 -5.42
CA PRO A 269 12.92 8.55 -6.66
C PRO A 269 13.76 7.26 -6.49
N TRP A 270 14.54 7.20 -5.41
CA TRP A 270 15.37 6.04 -5.06
C TRP A 270 14.61 4.95 -4.28
N ALA A 271 13.40 5.25 -3.79
CA ALA A 271 12.59 4.29 -3.06
C ALA A 271 11.74 3.48 -4.03
N THR A 272 11.90 2.17 -4.01
CA THR A 272 11.02 1.22 -4.70
C THR A 272 10.28 0.35 -3.68
N GLY A 273 9.17 -0.29 -4.08
CA GLY A 273 8.45 -1.28 -3.27
C GLY A 273 9.10 -2.66 -3.30
N LEU A 274 10.19 -2.84 -4.05
CA LEU A 274 10.80 -4.12 -4.35
C LEU A 274 12.10 -4.36 -3.57
N LEU A 275 12.71 -5.54 -3.79
CA LEU A 275 13.94 -5.96 -3.13
C LEU A 275 15.16 -5.07 -3.48
N ASP A 276 15.10 -4.33 -4.57
CA ASP A 276 16.17 -3.43 -5.06
C ASP A 276 16.09 -2.00 -4.50
N THR A 277 15.14 -1.70 -3.62
CA THR A 277 15.05 -0.39 -2.97
C THR A 277 16.36 0.01 -2.29
N ASP A 278 16.65 1.31 -2.21
CA ASP A 278 17.82 1.80 -1.50
C ASP A 278 17.56 1.83 0.02
N TYR A 279 17.97 0.76 0.69
CA TYR A 279 17.78 0.57 2.14
C TYR A 279 18.57 1.59 2.95
N GLU A 280 19.83 1.83 2.58
CA GLU A 280 20.72 2.77 3.26
C GLU A 280 20.18 4.20 3.18
N GLN A 281 19.69 4.57 2.00
CA GLN A 281 19.09 5.89 1.80
C GLN A 281 17.81 6.06 2.62
N LYS A 282 17.01 4.98 2.80
CA LYS A 282 15.85 5.01 3.72
C LYS A 282 16.28 5.31 5.16
N ALA A 283 17.31 4.61 5.66
CA ALA A 283 17.83 4.81 7.00
C ALA A 283 18.44 6.21 7.17
N GLN A 284 19.27 6.65 6.22
CA GLN A 284 19.90 7.97 6.27
C GLN A 284 18.86 9.10 6.23
N THR A 285 17.86 8.99 5.33
CA THR A 285 16.77 9.97 5.23
C THR A 285 15.96 10.05 6.53
N ALA A 286 15.80 8.94 7.26
CA ALA A 286 15.12 8.95 8.54
C ALA A 286 15.94 9.74 9.59
N LEU A 287 17.23 9.50 9.67
CA LEU A 287 18.13 10.24 10.56
C LEU A 287 18.19 11.73 10.20
N ASP A 288 18.33 12.07 8.92
CA ASP A 288 18.34 13.46 8.43
C ASP A 288 17.01 14.17 8.72
N SER A 289 15.90 13.45 8.67
CA SER A 289 14.58 13.99 9.00
C SER A 289 14.49 14.39 10.49
N LEU A 290 15.02 13.55 11.38
CA LEU A 290 15.08 13.86 12.80
C LEU A 290 15.98 15.08 13.06
N ASP A 291 17.10 15.21 12.35
CA ASP A 291 18.01 16.37 12.42
C ASP A 291 17.35 17.64 11.85
N ALA A 292 16.47 17.50 10.86
CA ALA A 292 15.65 18.58 10.28
C ALA A 292 14.48 19.04 11.16
N GLY A 293 14.34 18.47 12.37
CA GLY A 293 13.37 18.91 13.36
C GLY A 293 12.06 18.12 13.39
N PHE A 294 11.96 17.00 12.67
CA PHE A 294 10.87 16.06 12.89
C PHE A 294 11.07 15.32 14.22
N ASP A 295 9.97 15.06 14.92
CA ASP A 295 9.96 14.30 16.17
C ASP A 295 9.76 12.82 15.93
N PHE A 296 8.99 12.48 14.88
CA PHE A 296 8.58 11.15 14.50
C PHE A 296 8.92 10.86 13.03
N VAL A 297 9.49 9.69 12.77
CA VAL A 297 9.71 9.19 11.41
C VAL A 297 9.22 7.75 11.30
N LEU A 298 8.33 7.52 10.33
CA LEU A 298 7.93 6.18 9.90
C LEU A 298 8.78 5.76 8.70
N VAL A 299 9.46 4.64 8.81
CA VAL A 299 10.20 3.99 7.71
C VAL A 299 9.46 2.74 7.28
N HIS A 300 8.95 2.74 6.06
CA HIS A 300 8.20 1.66 5.47
C HIS A 300 9.06 0.89 4.46
N LEU A 301 9.07 -0.45 4.59
CA LEU A 301 9.69 -1.37 3.64
C LEU A 301 8.64 -2.36 3.14
N GLU A 302 8.23 -2.27 1.89
CA GLU A 302 7.21 -3.10 1.24
C GLU A 302 7.75 -4.46 0.76
N ALA A 303 9.05 -4.56 0.50
CA ALA A 303 9.65 -5.73 -0.13
C ALA A 303 9.29 -7.09 0.50
N PRO A 304 9.15 -7.28 1.83
CA PRO A 304 8.75 -8.58 2.38
C PRO A 304 7.34 -9.01 1.95
N ASP A 305 6.42 -8.05 1.78
CA ASP A 305 5.05 -8.29 1.30
C ASP A 305 5.03 -8.73 -0.16
N GLU A 306 5.65 -7.96 -1.04
CA GLU A 306 5.73 -8.25 -2.47
C GLU A 306 6.39 -9.62 -2.73
N MET A 307 7.46 -9.94 -1.98
CA MET A 307 8.12 -11.26 -2.11
C MET A 307 7.23 -12.39 -1.60
N SER A 308 6.30 -12.11 -0.68
CA SER A 308 5.33 -13.10 -0.21
C SER A 308 4.22 -13.33 -1.25
N HIS A 309 3.74 -12.29 -1.91
CA HIS A 309 2.80 -12.38 -3.04
C HIS A 309 3.41 -13.15 -4.21
N ASP A 310 4.71 -12.99 -4.48
CA ASP A 310 5.47 -13.78 -5.45
C ASP A 310 5.64 -15.26 -5.02
N GLY A 311 5.43 -15.57 -3.73
CA GLY A 311 5.66 -16.89 -3.15
C GLY A 311 7.14 -17.25 -3.00
N SER A 312 8.03 -16.26 -2.92
CA SER A 312 9.47 -16.45 -2.84
C SER A 312 9.99 -16.36 -1.41
N LEU A 313 10.11 -17.52 -0.74
CA LEU A 313 10.66 -17.62 0.61
C LEU A 313 12.07 -17.01 0.69
N GLU A 314 12.95 -17.32 -0.26
CA GLU A 314 14.32 -16.83 -0.28
C GLU A 314 14.38 -15.30 -0.30
N LYS A 315 13.60 -14.68 -1.20
CA LYS A 315 13.57 -13.22 -1.33
C LYS A 315 12.89 -12.55 -0.14
N LYS A 316 11.85 -13.16 0.46
CA LYS A 316 11.22 -12.68 1.69
C LYS A 316 12.26 -12.65 2.82
N LEU A 317 12.99 -13.73 3.04
CA LEU A 317 14.05 -13.78 4.04
C LEU A 317 15.16 -12.75 3.77
N GLU A 318 15.55 -12.57 2.51
CA GLU A 318 16.57 -11.59 2.13
C GLU A 318 16.11 -10.16 2.40
N SER A 319 14.85 -9.81 2.05
CA SER A 319 14.31 -8.47 2.34
C SER A 319 14.27 -8.17 3.83
N MET A 320 13.89 -9.14 4.66
CA MET A 320 13.87 -9.02 6.12
C MET A 320 15.28 -8.93 6.73
N ARG A 321 16.26 -9.66 6.16
CA ARG A 321 17.67 -9.53 6.57
C ARG A 321 18.19 -8.13 6.26
N ARG A 322 17.94 -7.62 5.04
CA ARG A 322 18.30 -6.25 4.66
C ARG A 322 17.60 -5.20 5.50
N LEU A 323 16.34 -5.41 5.88
CA LEU A 323 15.63 -4.53 6.82
C LEU A 323 16.40 -4.40 8.14
N ASN A 324 16.86 -5.53 8.69
CA ASN A 324 17.67 -5.49 9.91
C ASN A 324 19.02 -4.80 9.67
N ASP A 325 19.81 -5.30 8.71
CA ASP A 325 21.22 -4.96 8.56
C ASP A 325 21.44 -3.55 7.98
N ARG A 326 20.51 -3.09 7.13
CA ARG A 326 20.67 -1.87 6.35
C ARG A 326 19.69 -0.75 6.73
N ILE A 327 18.70 -1.04 7.61
CA ILE A 327 17.78 -0.02 8.15
C ILE A 327 17.80 -0.01 9.67
N VAL A 328 17.39 -1.10 10.33
CA VAL A 328 17.19 -1.12 11.78
C VAL A 328 18.51 -0.90 12.52
N GLN A 329 19.57 -1.64 12.17
CA GLN A 329 20.86 -1.50 12.84
C GLN A 329 21.49 -0.11 12.61
N PRO A 330 21.55 0.44 11.38
CA PRO A 330 22.00 1.82 11.16
C PRO A 330 21.19 2.88 11.91
N LEU A 331 19.88 2.71 12.06
CA LEU A 331 19.04 3.62 12.85
C LEU A 331 19.39 3.54 14.34
N LEU A 332 19.56 2.34 14.90
CA LEU A 332 20.00 2.15 16.30
C LEU A 332 21.36 2.79 16.54
N ASP A 333 22.33 2.52 15.67
CA ASP A 333 23.69 3.05 15.78
C ASP A 333 23.72 4.57 15.63
N GLY A 334 22.99 5.11 14.65
CA GLY A 334 22.88 6.53 14.41
C GLY A 334 22.22 7.29 15.57
N MET A 335 21.18 6.73 16.18
CA MET A 335 20.53 7.33 17.35
C MET A 335 21.38 7.23 18.61
N ASN A 336 22.05 6.11 18.83
CA ASN A 336 22.98 5.96 19.95
C ASN A 336 24.18 6.94 19.84
N ALA A 337 24.70 7.14 18.63
CA ALA A 337 25.79 8.08 18.39
C ALA A 337 25.41 9.56 18.70
N ARG A 338 24.12 9.91 18.52
CA ARG A 338 23.59 11.23 18.87
C ARG A 338 23.46 11.46 20.36
N GLY A 339 23.40 10.40 21.17
CA GLY A 339 23.20 10.50 22.61
C GLY A 339 21.86 11.10 23.04
N GLU A 340 20.93 11.25 22.11
CA GLU A 340 19.58 11.73 22.36
C GLU A 340 18.65 10.55 22.71
N ALA A 341 17.81 10.72 23.72
CA ALA A 341 16.83 9.70 24.08
C ALA A 341 15.81 9.49 22.95
N PHE A 342 15.55 8.23 22.61
CA PHE A 342 14.62 7.85 21.55
C PHE A 342 13.81 6.60 21.89
N ARG A 343 12.70 6.44 21.19
CA ARG A 343 11.95 5.17 21.12
C ARG A 343 11.93 4.66 19.71
N MET A 344 11.96 3.35 19.59
CA MET A 344 11.80 2.66 18.30
C MET A 344 10.71 1.58 18.42
N LEU A 345 9.75 1.63 17.50
CA LEU A 345 8.71 0.63 17.33
C LEU A 345 9.00 -0.15 16.05
N LEU A 346 9.11 -1.47 16.16
CA LEU A 346 9.30 -2.40 15.03
C LEU A 346 8.11 -3.33 14.94
N MET A 347 7.50 -3.45 13.75
CA MET A 347 6.37 -4.33 13.53
C MET A 347 6.09 -4.58 12.04
N PRO A 348 5.38 -5.66 11.66
CA PRO A 348 4.65 -5.72 10.40
C PRO A 348 3.36 -4.90 10.51
N ASP A 349 2.77 -4.57 9.38
CA ASP A 349 1.42 -4.01 9.31
C ASP A 349 0.34 -5.10 9.28
N HIS A 350 0.59 -6.20 8.58
CA HIS A 350 -0.24 -7.43 8.54
C HIS A 350 0.63 -8.67 8.33
N TYR A 351 0.00 -9.84 8.38
CA TYR A 351 0.60 -11.07 7.88
C TYR A 351 0.41 -11.15 6.37
N THR A 352 1.44 -11.60 5.64
CA THR A 352 1.34 -12.00 4.24
C THR A 352 1.89 -13.39 4.08
N LEU A 353 0.98 -14.35 3.92
CA LEU A 353 1.31 -15.75 4.00
C LEU A 353 1.91 -16.27 2.69
N LEU A 354 3.11 -16.80 2.72
CA LEU A 354 3.72 -17.48 1.57
C LEU A 354 2.89 -18.64 1.04
N SER A 355 2.13 -19.31 1.91
CA SER A 355 1.31 -20.47 1.55
C SER A 355 0.11 -20.12 0.68
N THR A 356 -0.51 -18.97 0.91
CA THR A 356 -1.71 -18.51 0.19
C THR A 356 -1.43 -17.31 -0.72
N ARG A 357 -0.28 -16.64 -0.54
CA ARG A 357 0.11 -15.40 -1.23
C ARG A 357 -0.88 -14.27 -1.03
N THR A 358 -1.52 -14.23 0.15
CA THR A 358 -2.53 -13.24 0.51
C THR A 358 -2.34 -12.75 1.94
N HIS A 359 -2.99 -11.65 2.26
CA HIS A 359 -2.99 -11.07 3.60
C HIS A 359 -3.86 -11.89 4.57
N ASP A 360 -3.49 -11.85 5.86
CA ASP A 360 -4.23 -12.46 6.96
C ASP A 360 -4.40 -11.44 8.09
N GLY A 361 -5.61 -11.32 8.63
CA GLY A 361 -5.99 -10.33 9.65
C GLY A 361 -5.65 -10.74 11.10
N THR A 362 -4.74 -11.68 11.30
CA THR A 362 -4.24 -12.03 12.65
C THR A 362 -3.54 -10.82 13.29
N PRO A 363 -3.74 -10.55 14.59
CA PRO A 363 -3.04 -9.49 15.28
C PRO A 363 -1.52 -9.63 15.14
N VAL A 364 -0.88 -8.58 14.68
CA VAL A 364 0.56 -8.56 14.38
C VAL A 364 1.42 -8.34 15.62
N PRO A 365 2.61 -8.98 15.72
CA PRO A 365 3.55 -8.71 16.79
C PRO A 365 4.16 -7.31 16.65
N PHE A 366 4.44 -6.64 17.77
CA PHE A 366 5.26 -5.44 17.80
C PHE A 366 6.30 -5.50 18.91
N ALA A 367 7.40 -4.79 18.71
CA ALA A 367 8.44 -4.56 19.71
C ALA A 367 8.65 -3.06 19.90
N LEU A 368 8.53 -2.58 21.13
CA LEU A 368 8.68 -1.18 21.53
C LEU A 368 9.92 -1.01 22.42
N TYR A 369 10.93 -0.38 21.87
CA TYR A 369 12.20 -0.06 22.53
C TYR A 369 12.20 1.36 23.06
N ASP A 370 12.74 1.56 24.28
CA ASP A 370 13.03 2.88 24.85
C ASP A 370 14.50 2.91 25.24
N SER A 371 15.27 3.82 24.66
CA SER A 371 16.72 3.94 24.91
C SER A 371 17.07 4.29 26.37
N ARG A 372 16.10 4.79 27.14
CA ARG A 372 16.27 5.08 28.58
C ARG A 372 16.16 3.80 29.44
N THR A 373 15.47 2.78 28.93
CA THR A 373 15.23 1.48 29.61
C THR A 373 15.30 0.34 28.59
N PRO A 374 16.48 0.08 27.99
CA PRO A 374 16.60 -0.77 26.80
C PRO A 374 16.23 -2.24 27.02
N GLY A 375 16.30 -2.71 28.28
CA GLY A 375 16.06 -4.10 28.61
C GLY A 375 17.15 -5.05 28.11
N THR A 376 16.90 -6.37 28.21
CA THR A 376 17.81 -7.40 27.70
C THR A 376 17.34 -7.88 26.34
N PRO A 377 18.20 -7.92 25.31
CA PRO A 377 17.84 -8.44 24.00
C PRO A 377 17.21 -9.83 24.08
N ARG A 378 16.13 -10.03 23.34
CA ARG A 378 15.37 -11.29 23.27
C ARG A 378 14.76 -11.49 21.89
N PRO A 379 14.32 -12.70 21.51
CA PRO A 379 13.74 -12.94 20.21
C PRO A 379 12.53 -12.06 19.93
N PHE A 380 12.47 -11.49 18.71
CA PHE A 380 11.28 -10.87 18.14
C PHE A 380 10.66 -11.84 17.13
N THR A 381 9.65 -12.58 17.58
CA THR A 381 8.97 -13.60 16.77
C THR A 381 7.49 -13.63 17.10
N GLU A 382 6.69 -14.19 16.20
CA GLU A 382 5.26 -14.41 16.42
C GLU A 382 5.04 -15.26 17.68
N ALA A 383 5.83 -16.32 17.87
CA ALA A 383 5.75 -17.19 19.05
C ALA A 383 6.12 -16.46 20.34
N ALA A 384 7.13 -15.58 20.33
CA ALA A 384 7.49 -14.78 21.51
C ALA A 384 6.41 -13.78 21.91
N CYS A 385 5.53 -13.42 21.00
CA CYS A 385 4.42 -12.49 21.21
C CYS A 385 3.08 -13.21 21.43
N GLU A 386 3.00 -14.54 21.33
CA GLU A 386 1.72 -15.28 21.32
C GLU A 386 0.87 -15.03 22.56
N ASP A 387 1.49 -14.97 23.74
CA ASP A 387 0.82 -14.71 25.02
C ASP A 387 0.77 -13.21 25.38
N CYS A 388 1.31 -12.31 24.54
CA CYS A 388 1.28 -10.89 24.80
C CYS A 388 -0.14 -10.33 24.63
N PRO A 389 -0.50 -9.26 25.39
CA PRO A 389 -1.78 -8.57 25.20
C PRO A 389 -1.95 -8.08 23.76
N VAL A 390 -3.18 -8.17 23.26
CA VAL A 390 -3.57 -7.60 21.98
C VAL A 390 -4.15 -6.22 22.20
N LEU A 391 -3.52 -5.20 21.63
CA LEU A 391 -4.10 -3.86 21.55
C LEU A 391 -5.19 -3.88 20.47
N PRO A 392 -6.41 -3.41 20.79
CA PRO A 392 -7.55 -3.49 19.87
C PRO A 392 -7.48 -2.45 18.74
N ASP A 393 -6.70 -1.39 18.91
CA ASP A 393 -6.59 -0.27 17.98
C ASP A 393 -5.21 0.40 18.02
N GLY A 394 -4.89 1.12 16.96
CA GLY A 394 -3.62 1.82 16.82
C GLY A 394 -3.50 3.08 17.67
N ASP A 395 -4.60 3.72 18.07
CA ASP A 395 -4.55 4.91 18.95
C ASP A 395 -3.92 4.55 20.30
N GLN A 396 -4.28 3.40 20.86
CA GLN A 396 -3.66 2.90 22.10
C GLN A 396 -2.16 2.64 21.91
N LEU A 397 -1.75 2.06 20.78
CA LEU A 397 -0.34 1.84 20.47
C LEU A 397 0.41 3.16 20.32
N MET A 398 -0.12 4.12 19.56
CA MET A 398 0.51 5.43 19.34
C MET A 398 0.61 6.24 20.63
N ARG A 399 -0.44 6.26 21.48
CA ARG A 399 -0.36 6.91 22.81
C ARG A 399 0.70 6.29 23.70
N LYS A 400 0.83 4.97 23.69
CA LYS A 400 1.87 4.25 24.39
C LYS A 400 3.27 4.59 23.84
N PHE A 401 3.41 4.62 22.52
CA PHE A 401 4.65 4.93 21.83
C PHE A 401 5.12 6.35 22.11
N PHE A 402 4.21 7.33 22.14
CA PHE A 402 4.51 8.74 22.40
C PHE A 402 4.43 9.13 23.89
N ALA A 403 4.11 8.22 24.80
CA ALA A 403 4.08 8.52 26.23
C ALA A 403 5.42 9.09 26.70
N ARG A 404 5.39 10.23 27.41
CA ARG A 404 6.59 10.94 27.89
C ARG A 404 7.17 10.32 29.15
#